data_53c72f57de2d2bf4fa6161b3624945ad
#
_entry.id   53c72f57de2d2bf4fa6161b3624945ad
#
_cell.length_a   1.000
_cell.length_b   1.000
_cell.length_c   1.000
_cell.angle_alpha   90.00
_cell.angle_beta   90.00
_cell.angle_gamma   90.00
#
_symmetry.space_group_name_H-M   'P 1'
#
loop_
_entity.id
_entity.type
_entity.pdbx_description
1 polymer ?
#
loop_
_entity_poly.entity_id
_entity_poly.type
_entity_poly.pdbx_seq_one_letter_code
_entity_poly.pdbx_strand_id
1 'polypeptide(L)'
;MRSSAGHGHSFIGALYLLSMLINQTEFLMRISPTTRLLVATLTLMIGATAAQAQATPKMKMTTTIPEGIASPDKMQTRLGTLKFFDGFPDKETVKKVYDNLDFQRAVQAYLLGLAPVNMAGLREGLLSVGPANVTIPTFEENLNARSLFLTPNATTPYTWIWINLHDGPLVVEVPPMTLGMIDDFWFKYVTDIGIVGPDKGKGGKYVLLPPGFNGPVPDDHIVVRVPTFESILVWRNMPVKGDIKPAIERLHKSTRIYPLSQAANPPANTFVNVSNRDFSTVAPADYRFWELLNYVVQNEPVSSIDSTTLGFFASIGIEKGKPFAPDARMKKILTEAAAVGDATARTLTYQSRIPEAFYYPNSTWRQWLGGYKFESQPGVAYLDSAAFFYFYATGVTPAMEAKMVGQGSQYAVGIVDSQGNPLDGGKTYRLRVLPNAPVKDFWSAIVYDNQTRSMLQTDQNFPQVSSLDKGLTVNQDGSVDVYFGPKAPSGMERNWIQTIPGKGWNMLFRLYGPLEPWFDKTWKLSEIELVKK
;
A
#
# COMPACT_ATOMS: atom_id res chain seq x y z
N MET A 1 4.33 -32.75 -36.38
CA MET A 1 5.43 -32.26 -37.26
C MET A 1 6.38 -31.49 -36.36
N ARG A 2 7.44 -32.06 -35.79
CA ARG A 2 8.86 -32.13 -36.20
C ARG A 2 9.28 -30.85 -36.95
N SER A 3 10.28 -30.03 -36.57
CA SER A 3 11.63 -30.31 -36.08
C SER A 3 12.31 -28.97 -35.76
N SER A 4 13.19 -28.99 -34.80
CA SER A 4 14.65 -28.80 -34.86
C SER A 4 15.18 -27.36 -34.99
N ALA A 5 15.80 -26.88 -33.91
CA ALA A 5 16.95 -25.97 -33.95
C ALA A 5 17.68 -26.01 -32.60
N GLY A 6 18.70 -26.77 -32.48
CA GLY A 6 19.58 -26.84 -31.32
C GLY A 6 20.95 -27.40 -31.72
N HIS A 7 21.79 -26.64 -32.42
CA HIS A 7 23.20 -26.99 -32.66
C HIS A 7 24.05 -25.75 -33.04
N GLY A 8 23.98 -24.69 -32.28
CA GLY A 8 24.75 -23.46 -32.55
C GLY A 8 25.77 -23.02 -31.48
N HIS A 9 25.67 -23.49 -30.25
CA HIS A 9 26.48 -22.96 -29.13
C HIS A 9 27.73 -23.79 -28.76
N SER A 10 27.92 -24.97 -29.33
CA SER A 10 29.08 -25.83 -29.00
C SER A 10 30.36 -25.48 -29.78
N PHE A 11 30.26 -24.85 -30.94
CA PHE A 11 31.42 -24.59 -31.80
C PHE A 11 32.24 -23.36 -31.42
N ILE A 12 31.62 -22.32 -30.85
CA ILE A 12 32.30 -21.08 -30.46
C ILE A 12 33.14 -21.28 -29.20
N GLY A 13 32.68 -22.10 -28.27
CA GLY A 13 33.41 -22.42 -27.03
C GLY A 13 34.69 -23.25 -27.31
N ALA A 14 34.65 -24.15 -28.29
CA ALA A 14 35.80 -24.94 -28.66
C ALA A 14 36.91 -24.13 -29.36
N LEU A 15 36.55 -23.15 -30.17
CA LEU A 15 37.51 -22.23 -30.81
C LEU A 15 38.19 -21.28 -29.82
N TYR A 16 37.48 -20.84 -28.77
CA TYR A 16 38.05 -20.00 -27.71
C TYR A 16 39.03 -20.77 -26.81
N LEU A 17 38.74 -22.02 -26.50
CA LEU A 17 39.64 -22.92 -25.75
C LEU A 17 40.87 -23.27 -26.57
N LEU A 18 40.73 -23.50 -27.88
CA LEU A 18 41.85 -23.79 -28.76
C LEU A 18 42.79 -22.58 -28.93
N SER A 19 42.27 -21.36 -29.02
CA SER A 19 43.06 -20.13 -29.08
C SER A 19 43.81 -19.85 -27.79
N MET A 20 43.22 -20.17 -26.61
CA MET A 20 43.92 -20.05 -25.32
C MET A 20 45.04 -21.11 -25.16
N LEU A 21 44.86 -22.33 -25.65
CA LEU A 21 45.88 -23.38 -25.62
C LEU A 21 47.05 -23.08 -26.57
N ILE A 22 46.82 -22.50 -27.74
CA ILE A 22 47.87 -22.10 -28.68
C ILE A 22 48.71 -20.94 -28.11
N ASN A 23 48.08 -19.96 -27.45
CA ASN A 23 48.82 -18.86 -26.81
C ASN A 23 49.63 -19.32 -25.59
N GLN A 24 49.18 -20.33 -24.85
CA GLN A 24 49.98 -20.90 -23.75
C GLN A 24 51.19 -21.71 -24.24
N THR A 25 51.11 -22.41 -25.37
CA THR A 25 52.26 -23.15 -25.94
C THR A 25 53.32 -22.21 -26.51
N GLU A 26 52.95 -21.10 -27.14
CA GLU A 26 53.93 -20.10 -27.59
C GLU A 26 54.60 -19.33 -26.43
N PHE A 27 53.88 -19.08 -25.34
CA PHE A 27 54.45 -18.46 -24.14
C PHE A 27 55.45 -19.38 -23.43
N LEU A 28 55.17 -20.70 -23.36
CA LEU A 28 56.06 -21.71 -22.77
C LEU A 28 57.34 -21.95 -23.60
N MET A 29 57.34 -21.67 -24.90
CA MET A 29 58.55 -21.81 -25.74
C MET A 29 59.57 -20.66 -25.58
N ARG A 30 59.19 -19.55 -24.97
CA ARG A 30 60.05 -18.33 -24.74
C ARG A 30 60.72 -18.25 -23.39
N ILE A 31 60.51 -19.23 -22.49
CA ILE A 31 61.10 -19.23 -21.13
C ILE A 31 62.21 -20.28 -21.02
N SER A 32 63.22 -20.01 -20.18
CA SER A 32 64.37 -20.89 -19.99
C SER A 32 64.02 -22.25 -19.46
N PRO A 33 64.82 -23.31 -19.69
CA PRO A 33 64.56 -24.67 -19.18
C PRO A 33 64.36 -24.75 -17.68
N THR A 34 65.05 -23.91 -16.89
CA THR A 34 64.92 -23.82 -15.44
C THR A 34 63.58 -23.23 -15.00
N THR A 35 63.06 -22.25 -15.73
CA THR A 35 61.73 -21.64 -15.45
C THR A 35 60.60 -22.60 -15.85
N ARG A 36 60.78 -23.43 -16.87
CA ARG A 36 59.81 -24.48 -17.24
C ARG A 36 59.66 -25.54 -16.15
N LEU A 37 60.77 -25.92 -15.50
CA LEU A 37 60.74 -26.89 -14.40
C LEU A 37 60.03 -26.31 -13.16
N LEU A 38 60.19 -25.00 -12.87
CA LEU A 38 59.52 -24.31 -11.76
C LEU A 38 58.02 -24.16 -12.03
N VAL A 39 57.60 -23.83 -13.24
CA VAL A 39 56.17 -23.72 -13.60
C VAL A 39 55.50 -25.10 -13.60
N ALA A 40 56.17 -26.13 -14.07
CA ALA A 40 55.62 -27.50 -14.03
C ALA A 40 55.50 -28.04 -12.58
N THR A 41 56.46 -27.74 -11.70
CA THR A 41 56.36 -28.09 -10.27
C THR A 41 55.31 -27.29 -9.54
N LEU A 42 55.12 -25.99 -9.87
CA LEU A 42 54.06 -25.18 -9.29
C LEU A 42 52.67 -25.63 -9.74
N THR A 43 52.51 -26.02 -11.00
CA THR A 43 51.25 -26.56 -11.52
C THR A 43 50.95 -27.94 -10.93
N LEU A 44 51.94 -28.79 -10.68
CA LEU A 44 51.75 -30.03 -9.95
C LEU A 44 51.43 -29.85 -8.46
N MET A 45 51.97 -28.80 -7.80
CA MET A 45 51.65 -28.51 -6.39
C MET A 45 50.25 -27.88 -6.24
N ILE A 46 49.76 -27.12 -7.21
CA ILE A 46 48.40 -26.56 -7.21
C ILE A 46 47.35 -27.66 -7.52
N GLY A 47 47.73 -28.69 -8.31
CA GLY A 47 46.88 -29.86 -8.57
C GLY A 47 46.75 -30.83 -7.39
N ALA A 48 47.68 -30.81 -6.42
CA ALA A 48 47.72 -31.76 -5.30
C ALA A 48 46.93 -31.35 -4.05
N THR A 49 46.31 -30.15 -4.05
CA THR A 49 45.38 -29.70 -2.99
C THR A 49 43.89 -29.77 -3.39
N ALA A 50 43.56 -30.55 -4.43
CA ALA A 50 42.21 -31.08 -4.52
C ALA A 50 42.03 -31.99 -3.29
N ALA A 51 41.42 -31.47 -2.23
CA ALA A 51 41.02 -32.27 -1.10
C ALA A 51 40.30 -33.49 -1.65
N GLN A 52 40.92 -34.66 -1.50
CA GLN A 52 40.26 -35.93 -1.75
C GLN A 52 39.03 -35.90 -0.83
N ALA A 53 37.87 -35.59 -1.39
CA ALA A 53 36.63 -35.95 -0.78
C ALA A 53 36.72 -37.46 -0.59
N GLN A 54 36.90 -37.87 0.64
CA GLN A 54 37.01 -39.28 1.01
C GLN A 54 35.69 -39.92 0.58
N ALA A 55 35.72 -40.70 -0.50
CA ALA A 55 34.52 -41.32 -1.04
C ALA A 55 33.85 -42.13 0.08
N THR A 56 32.61 -41.83 0.38
CA THR A 56 31.84 -42.54 1.39
C THR A 56 31.90 -44.05 1.10
N PRO A 57 32.31 -44.90 2.06
CA PRO A 57 32.44 -46.31 1.83
C PRO A 57 31.10 -46.91 1.37
N LYS A 58 31.16 -47.75 0.31
CA LYS A 58 29.95 -48.41 -0.19
C LYS A 58 29.53 -49.50 0.79
N MET A 59 28.38 -49.32 1.44
CA MET A 59 27.81 -50.28 2.36
C MET A 59 26.88 -51.27 1.65
N LYS A 60 26.56 -52.39 2.33
CA LYS A 60 25.71 -53.46 1.77
C LYS A 60 24.30 -52.96 1.36
N MET A 61 23.75 -52.03 2.09
CA MET A 61 22.41 -51.48 1.86
C MET A 61 22.44 -50.10 1.13
N THR A 62 23.40 -49.88 0.29
CA THR A 62 23.59 -48.62 -0.45
C THR A 62 22.66 -48.52 -1.64
N THR A 63 21.89 -47.44 -1.72
CA THR A 63 21.17 -47.02 -2.92
C THR A 63 21.85 -45.80 -3.53
N THR A 64 21.84 -45.67 -4.85
CA THR A 64 22.35 -44.48 -5.54
C THR A 64 21.49 -43.29 -5.15
N ILE A 65 22.12 -42.24 -4.60
CA ILE A 65 21.44 -40.99 -4.24
C ILE A 65 21.14 -40.21 -5.53
N PRO A 66 19.88 -39.92 -5.85
CA PRO A 66 19.55 -39.09 -7.00
C PRO A 66 20.17 -37.69 -6.90
N GLU A 67 20.50 -37.11 -8.04
CA GLU A 67 21.00 -35.75 -8.13
C GLU A 67 20.00 -34.75 -7.51
N GLY A 68 20.49 -33.78 -6.75
CA GLY A 68 19.69 -32.75 -6.11
C GLY A 68 19.10 -33.10 -4.73
N ILE A 69 19.23 -34.36 -4.24
CA ILE A 69 18.81 -34.71 -2.87
C ILE A 69 19.85 -34.26 -1.85
N ALA A 70 21.15 -34.45 -2.16
CA ALA A 70 22.23 -34.03 -1.28
C ALA A 70 22.68 -32.61 -1.57
N SER A 71 23.00 -31.85 -0.51
CA SER A 71 23.58 -30.52 -0.62
C SER A 71 25.10 -30.57 -0.58
N PRO A 72 25.83 -29.76 -1.37
CA PRO A 72 27.28 -29.70 -1.32
C PRO A 72 27.76 -29.07 0.01
N ASP A 73 28.93 -29.49 0.50
CA ASP A 73 29.54 -28.97 1.73
C ASP A 73 29.90 -27.48 1.66
N LYS A 74 29.95 -26.89 0.47
CA LYS A 74 30.16 -25.45 0.25
C LYS A 74 29.21 -24.95 -0.83
N MET A 75 28.42 -23.93 -0.48
CA MET A 75 27.54 -23.23 -1.40
C MET A 75 27.90 -21.75 -1.49
N GLN A 76 28.02 -21.24 -2.70
CA GLN A 76 28.13 -19.80 -2.96
C GLN A 76 26.73 -19.21 -3.15
N THR A 77 26.38 -18.24 -2.33
CA THR A 77 25.07 -17.60 -2.33
C THR A 77 25.22 -16.09 -2.22
N ARG A 78 24.11 -15.35 -2.33
CA ARG A 78 24.10 -13.91 -2.00
C ARG A 78 24.48 -13.59 -0.55
N LEU A 79 24.45 -14.57 0.36
CA LEU A 79 24.93 -14.45 1.74
C LEU A 79 26.42 -14.73 1.87
N GLY A 80 27.12 -14.93 0.76
CA GLY A 80 28.49 -15.41 0.68
C GLY A 80 28.57 -16.93 0.73
N THR A 81 29.71 -17.45 1.16
CA THR A 81 29.92 -18.90 1.28
C THR A 81 29.20 -19.44 2.52
N LEU A 82 28.34 -20.44 2.30
CA LEU A 82 27.74 -21.27 3.33
C LEU A 82 28.50 -22.60 3.38
N LYS A 83 28.84 -23.10 4.58
CA LYS A 83 29.63 -24.31 4.79
C LYS A 83 28.85 -25.32 5.61
N PHE A 84 28.97 -26.58 5.20
CA PHE A 84 28.32 -27.72 5.83
C PHE A 84 29.33 -28.86 5.99
N PHE A 85 29.06 -29.74 6.89
CA PHE A 85 29.70 -31.04 7.02
C PHE A 85 28.62 -32.09 6.80
N ASP A 86 28.61 -32.72 5.63
CA ASP A 86 27.60 -33.71 5.26
C ASP A 86 26.14 -33.27 5.57
N GLY A 87 25.78 -32.07 5.10
CA GLY A 87 24.49 -31.45 5.33
C GLY A 87 24.32 -30.71 6.67
N PHE A 88 25.26 -30.82 7.62
CA PHE A 88 25.20 -30.12 8.90
C PHE A 88 25.91 -28.75 8.82
N PRO A 89 25.19 -27.61 9.06
CA PRO A 89 25.76 -26.27 8.90
C PRO A 89 26.79 -25.93 9.99
N ASP A 90 27.88 -25.27 9.62
CA ASP A 90 28.81 -24.69 10.61
C ASP A 90 28.19 -23.50 11.35
N LYS A 91 28.81 -23.06 12.45
CA LYS A 91 28.29 -21.98 13.32
C LYS A 91 28.13 -20.64 12.60
N GLU A 92 29.04 -20.34 11.65
CA GLU A 92 28.97 -19.11 10.87
C GLU A 92 27.81 -19.13 9.86
N THR A 93 27.61 -20.28 9.20
CA THR A 93 26.46 -20.51 8.31
C THR A 93 25.15 -20.39 9.07
N VAL A 94 25.02 -21.03 10.25
CA VAL A 94 23.85 -20.92 11.12
C VAL A 94 23.53 -19.46 11.41
N LYS A 95 24.53 -18.68 11.82
CA LYS A 95 24.33 -17.25 12.12
C LYS A 95 23.84 -16.47 10.89
N LYS A 96 24.52 -16.62 9.74
CA LYS A 96 24.14 -15.92 8.50
C LYS A 96 22.73 -16.26 8.03
N VAL A 97 22.38 -17.54 8.11
CA VAL A 97 21.06 -18.02 7.65
C VAL A 97 19.95 -17.53 8.57
N TYR A 98 20.13 -17.56 9.89
CA TYR A 98 19.12 -17.03 10.83
C TYR A 98 19.00 -15.50 10.74
N ASP A 99 20.11 -14.76 10.66
CA ASP A 99 20.04 -13.30 10.48
C ASP A 99 19.26 -12.91 9.21
N ASN A 100 19.50 -13.63 8.12
CA ASN A 100 18.77 -13.42 6.87
C ASN A 100 17.30 -13.87 6.94
N LEU A 101 17.02 -14.99 7.61
CA LEU A 101 15.64 -15.48 7.79
C LEU A 101 14.80 -14.48 8.58
N ASP A 102 15.32 -13.99 9.71
CA ASP A 102 14.64 -13.02 10.56
C ASP A 102 14.41 -11.70 9.81
N PHE A 103 15.40 -11.23 9.05
CA PHE A 103 15.28 -10.04 8.20
C PHE A 103 14.20 -10.21 7.13
N GLN A 104 14.19 -11.34 6.40
CA GLN A 104 13.16 -11.59 5.37
C GLN A 104 11.76 -11.65 5.95
N ARG A 105 11.59 -12.31 7.10
CA ARG A 105 10.32 -12.39 7.83
C ARG A 105 9.88 -11.02 8.31
N ALA A 106 10.80 -10.19 8.79
CA ALA A 106 10.50 -8.83 9.21
C ALA A 106 10.07 -7.94 8.04
N VAL A 107 10.74 -8.00 6.88
CA VAL A 107 10.31 -7.25 5.68
C VAL A 107 8.91 -7.71 5.24
N GLN A 108 8.64 -9.02 5.23
CA GLN A 108 7.32 -9.53 4.89
C GLN A 108 6.26 -9.12 5.93
N ALA A 109 6.59 -9.18 7.22
CA ALA A 109 5.73 -8.71 8.31
C ALA A 109 5.44 -7.20 8.18
N TYR A 110 6.40 -6.38 7.74
CA TYR A 110 6.18 -4.97 7.45
C TYR A 110 5.12 -4.77 6.36
N LEU A 111 5.25 -5.47 5.22
CA LEU A 111 4.31 -5.35 4.11
C LEU A 111 2.90 -5.82 4.49
N LEU A 112 2.78 -6.92 5.24
CA LEU A 112 1.50 -7.42 5.78
C LEU A 112 0.96 -6.50 6.88
N GLY A 113 1.83 -5.83 7.62
CA GLY A 113 1.51 -4.90 8.68
C GLY A 113 1.08 -3.51 8.20
N LEU A 114 1.25 -3.17 6.91
CA LEU A 114 0.86 -1.85 6.38
C LEU A 114 -0.61 -1.52 6.68
N ALA A 115 -1.51 -2.47 6.48
CA ALA A 115 -2.94 -2.30 6.71
C ALA A 115 -3.26 -1.97 8.19
N PRO A 116 -2.95 -2.84 9.18
CA PRO A 116 -3.27 -2.56 10.58
C PRO A 116 -2.48 -1.36 11.15
N VAL A 117 -1.25 -1.11 10.69
CA VAL A 117 -0.47 0.04 11.17
C VAL A 117 -1.00 1.36 10.63
N ASN A 118 -1.55 1.39 9.41
CA ASN A 118 -2.27 2.57 8.91
C ASN A 118 -3.53 2.84 9.74
N MET A 119 -4.28 1.80 10.09
CA MET A 119 -5.42 1.95 11.01
C MET A 119 -4.97 2.44 12.39
N ALA A 120 -3.83 1.96 12.91
CA ALA A 120 -3.27 2.47 14.16
C ALA A 120 -2.85 3.95 14.06
N GLY A 121 -2.33 4.39 12.92
CA GLY A 121 -2.06 5.81 12.64
C GLY A 121 -3.32 6.66 12.62
N LEU A 122 -4.39 6.18 11.96
CA LEU A 122 -5.72 6.81 12.00
C LEU A 122 -6.24 6.93 13.43
N ARG A 123 -6.14 5.84 14.21
CA ARG A 123 -6.50 5.81 15.62
C ARG A 123 -5.80 6.90 16.42
N GLU A 124 -4.47 6.94 16.36
CA GLU A 124 -3.69 7.93 17.10
C GLU A 124 -4.08 9.36 16.72
N GLY A 125 -4.22 9.64 15.43
CA GLY A 125 -4.62 10.95 14.94
C GLY A 125 -6.01 11.34 15.42
N LEU A 126 -7.00 10.45 15.33
CA LEU A 126 -8.37 10.75 15.77
C LEU A 126 -8.50 10.87 17.29
N LEU A 127 -7.79 10.02 18.05
CA LEU A 127 -7.77 10.10 19.51
C LEU A 127 -7.05 11.33 20.04
N SER A 128 -6.18 11.97 19.25
CA SER A 128 -5.60 13.29 19.59
C SER A 128 -6.64 14.41 19.60
N VAL A 129 -7.79 14.21 18.95
CA VAL A 129 -8.93 15.14 18.95
C VAL A 129 -9.80 14.97 20.18
N GLY A 130 -9.96 13.72 20.64
CA GLY A 130 -10.74 13.37 21.83
C GLY A 130 -11.03 11.87 21.92
N PRO A 131 -11.68 11.42 23.00
CA PRO A 131 -11.88 10.00 23.27
C PRO A 131 -12.81 9.32 22.26
N ALA A 132 -12.53 8.02 22.00
CA ALA A 132 -13.36 7.15 21.18
C ALA A 132 -14.81 7.11 21.70
N ASN A 133 -15.77 6.85 20.81
CA ASN A 133 -17.19 6.72 21.09
C ASN A 133 -17.89 8.01 21.64
N VAL A 134 -17.13 9.02 22.00
CA VAL A 134 -17.63 10.29 22.57
C VAL A 134 -17.41 11.44 21.60
N THR A 135 -16.20 11.55 21.04
CA THR A 135 -15.83 12.65 20.14
C THR A 135 -16.17 12.30 18.70
N ILE A 136 -16.78 13.25 18.01
CA ILE A 136 -17.15 13.16 16.59
C ILE A 136 -16.35 14.23 15.82
N PRO A 137 -15.12 13.91 15.35
CA PRO A 137 -14.34 14.80 14.51
C PRO A 137 -15.01 14.99 13.15
N THR A 138 -15.23 16.22 12.74
CA THR A 138 -15.89 16.55 11.47
C THR A 138 -15.18 17.68 10.76
N PHE A 139 -14.96 17.53 9.48
CA PHE A 139 -14.52 18.61 8.61
C PHE A 139 -15.76 19.35 8.11
N GLU A 140 -16.14 20.43 8.81
CA GLU A 140 -17.35 21.19 8.49
C GLU A 140 -17.17 22.11 7.27
N GLU A 141 -15.93 22.39 6.88
CA GLU A 141 -15.63 23.05 5.60
C GLU A 141 -15.08 22.00 4.66
N ASN A 142 -14.21 21.42 4.49
CA ASN A 142 -13.63 20.31 3.73
C ASN A 142 -12.26 19.95 4.34
N LEU A 143 -11.82 18.75 4.13
CA LEU A 143 -10.48 18.34 4.51
C LEU A 143 -9.47 19.04 3.59
N ASN A 144 -8.51 19.77 4.18
CA ASN A 144 -7.47 20.49 3.46
C ASN A 144 -6.07 19.91 3.75
N ALA A 145 -5.03 20.53 3.18
CA ALA A 145 -3.66 20.04 3.23
C ALA A 145 -3.04 20.06 4.65
N ARG A 146 -3.59 20.79 5.62
CA ARG A 146 -3.06 20.89 6.99
C ARG A 146 -3.20 19.59 7.78
N SER A 147 -4.27 18.83 7.52
CA SER A 147 -4.50 17.55 8.19
C SER A 147 -3.92 16.41 7.33
N LEU A 148 -2.98 15.65 7.87
CA LEU A 148 -2.30 14.59 7.14
C LEU A 148 -3.15 13.30 7.15
N PHE A 149 -3.73 12.98 6.01
CA PHE A 149 -4.41 11.71 5.70
C PHE A 149 -3.81 11.12 4.43
N LEU A 150 -3.85 9.80 4.26
CA LEU A 150 -3.42 9.16 3.02
C LEU A 150 -4.42 9.47 1.90
N THR A 151 -3.98 10.15 0.87
CA THR A 151 -4.73 10.53 -0.33
C THR A 151 -6.19 10.93 -0.10
N PRO A 152 -6.45 11.89 0.81
CA PRO A 152 -7.82 12.27 1.16
C PRO A 152 -8.49 13.02 0.01
N ASN A 153 -9.83 13.10 0.07
CA ASN A 153 -10.64 13.93 -0.81
C ASN A 153 -10.87 15.32 -0.18
N ALA A 154 -10.89 16.36 -1.00
CA ALA A 154 -11.10 17.73 -0.59
C ALA A 154 -12.43 18.35 -1.06
N THR A 155 -13.34 17.55 -1.64
CA THR A 155 -14.56 18.07 -2.30
C THR A 155 -15.84 17.86 -1.48
N THR A 156 -15.80 17.05 -0.41
CA THR A 156 -16.96 16.79 0.45
C THR A 156 -16.55 16.78 1.92
N PRO A 157 -17.41 17.30 2.84
CA PRO A 157 -17.15 17.23 4.26
C PRO A 157 -17.13 15.80 4.77
N TYR A 158 -16.12 15.48 5.57
CA TYR A 158 -15.98 14.16 6.21
C TYR A 158 -16.30 14.21 7.69
N THR A 159 -16.84 13.12 8.21
CA THR A 159 -16.86 12.77 9.64
C THR A 159 -16.06 11.48 9.80
N TRP A 160 -15.08 11.49 10.73
CA TRP A 160 -14.19 10.38 11.03
C TRP A 160 -14.34 10.02 12.50
N ILE A 161 -14.70 8.81 12.83
CA ILE A 161 -14.99 8.39 14.19
C ILE A 161 -14.22 7.12 14.50
N TRP A 162 -13.43 7.14 15.57
CA TRP A 162 -12.82 5.93 16.08
C TRP A 162 -13.79 5.21 17.00
N ILE A 163 -14.10 3.97 16.67
CA ILE A 163 -15.01 3.10 17.42
C ILE A 163 -14.19 2.15 18.30
N ASN A 164 -14.61 1.98 19.55
CA ASN A 164 -14.06 1.01 20.48
C ASN A 164 -15.21 0.21 21.13
N LEU A 165 -15.23 -1.10 20.92
CA LEU A 165 -16.27 -2.03 21.37
C LEU A 165 -15.82 -2.90 22.56
N HIS A 166 -14.71 -2.60 23.23
CA HIS A 166 -14.24 -3.38 24.37
C HIS A 166 -15.27 -3.42 25.53
N ASP A 167 -16.02 -2.36 25.72
CA ASP A 167 -17.04 -2.23 26.76
C ASP A 167 -18.43 -2.77 26.34
N GLY A 168 -18.55 -3.31 25.13
CA GLY A 168 -19.77 -3.90 24.62
C GLY A 168 -20.33 -3.23 23.36
N PRO A 169 -21.57 -3.58 22.97
CA PRO A 169 -22.21 -3.05 21.78
C PRO A 169 -22.44 -1.55 21.82
N LEU A 170 -22.24 -0.90 20.66
CA LEU A 170 -22.52 0.52 20.45
C LEU A 170 -23.66 0.70 19.45
N VAL A 171 -24.51 1.70 19.72
CA VAL A 171 -25.46 2.22 18.75
C VAL A 171 -24.85 3.44 18.07
N VAL A 172 -24.95 3.47 16.74
CA VAL A 172 -24.60 4.63 15.91
C VAL A 172 -25.85 5.06 15.16
N GLU A 173 -26.36 6.25 15.47
CA GLU A 173 -27.42 6.89 14.69
C GLU A 173 -26.77 7.64 13.52
N VAL A 174 -27.00 7.14 12.31
CA VAL A 174 -26.43 7.66 11.06
C VAL A 174 -27.42 8.66 10.46
N PRO A 175 -26.99 9.89 10.12
CA PRO A 175 -27.88 10.86 9.48
C PRO A 175 -28.22 10.44 8.04
N PRO A 176 -29.39 10.86 7.52
CA PRO A 176 -29.73 10.62 6.12
C PRO A 176 -28.77 11.32 5.17
N MET A 177 -28.71 10.86 3.91
CA MET A 177 -27.87 11.43 2.85
C MET A 177 -26.37 11.43 3.19
N THR A 178 -25.90 10.41 3.88
CA THR A 178 -24.48 10.11 4.08
C THR A 178 -23.99 9.08 3.05
N LEU A 179 -22.70 9.03 2.85
CA LEU A 179 -22.02 8.01 2.06
C LEU A 179 -20.75 7.58 2.81
N GLY A 180 -20.72 6.38 3.35
CA GLY A 180 -19.62 5.96 4.19
C GLY A 180 -19.52 4.45 4.38
N MET A 181 -18.59 4.07 5.27
CA MET A 181 -18.24 2.67 5.54
C MET A 181 -17.69 2.50 6.95
N ILE A 182 -17.63 1.25 7.36
CA ILE A 182 -16.89 0.77 8.53
C ILE A 182 -15.82 -0.19 8.01
N ASP A 183 -14.55 0.07 8.38
CA ASP A 183 -13.43 -0.84 8.17
C ASP A 183 -12.92 -1.30 9.55
N ASP A 184 -12.57 -2.59 9.66
CA ASP A 184 -12.04 -3.17 10.89
C ASP A 184 -10.58 -2.75 11.17
N PHE A 185 -10.02 -3.14 12.31
CA PHE A 185 -8.65 -2.76 12.65
C PHE A 185 -7.57 -3.41 11.76
N TRP A 186 -7.92 -4.43 10.98
CA TRP A 186 -7.05 -5.00 9.95
C TRP A 186 -7.20 -4.32 8.60
N PHE A 187 -7.92 -3.18 8.56
CA PHE A 187 -8.24 -2.42 7.36
C PHE A 187 -9.04 -3.25 6.34
N LYS A 188 -9.92 -4.11 6.83
CA LYS A 188 -10.83 -4.88 6.00
C LYS A 188 -12.22 -4.28 6.05
N TYR A 189 -12.88 -4.25 4.90
CA TYR A 189 -14.26 -3.79 4.78
C TYR A 189 -15.21 -4.63 5.64
N VAL A 190 -16.05 -3.94 6.44
CA VAL A 190 -17.09 -4.56 7.26
C VAL A 190 -18.47 -4.31 6.65
N THR A 191 -18.83 -3.05 6.43
CA THR A 191 -20.13 -2.67 5.83
C THR A 191 -20.08 -1.24 5.31
N ASP A 192 -20.92 -0.98 4.30
CA ASP A 192 -21.25 0.39 3.91
C ASP A 192 -22.35 0.97 4.82
N ILE A 193 -22.41 2.30 4.91
CA ILE A 193 -23.47 3.08 5.55
C ILE A 193 -23.98 4.16 4.61
N GLY A 194 -25.22 4.61 4.84
CA GLY A 194 -25.82 5.66 4.03
C GLY A 194 -26.26 5.18 2.64
N ILE A 195 -26.01 5.98 1.62
CA ILE A 195 -26.55 5.83 0.24
C ILE A 195 -26.30 4.44 -0.36
N VAL A 196 -25.13 3.88 -0.12
CA VAL A 196 -24.76 2.53 -0.61
C VAL A 196 -24.92 1.45 0.49
N GLY A 197 -25.27 1.85 1.70
CA GLY A 197 -25.46 0.98 2.84
C GLY A 197 -26.88 0.39 2.96
N PRO A 198 -27.12 -0.43 3.97
CA PRO A 198 -28.42 -1.06 4.24
C PRO A 198 -29.57 -0.08 4.43
N ASP A 199 -29.30 1.13 4.97
CA ASP A 199 -30.27 2.22 5.18
C ASP A 199 -30.63 2.96 3.89
N LYS A 200 -29.94 2.71 2.78
CA LYS A 200 -30.18 3.31 1.45
C LYS A 200 -30.30 4.83 1.48
N GLY A 201 -29.46 5.47 2.30
CA GLY A 201 -29.39 6.91 2.47
C GLY A 201 -30.54 7.53 3.26
N LYS A 202 -31.40 6.75 3.89
CA LYS A 202 -32.49 7.25 4.73
C LYS A 202 -32.04 7.63 6.14
N GLY A 203 -30.82 7.21 6.51
CA GLY A 203 -30.34 7.21 7.88
C GLY A 203 -30.93 6.04 8.67
N GLY A 204 -30.39 5.79 9.85
CA GLY A 204 -30.86 4.68 10.67
C GLY A 204 -30.01 4.45 11.90
N LYS A 205 -30.46 3.54 12.74
CA LYS A 205 -29.73 3.09 13.92
C LYS A 205 -28.98 1.81 13.59
N TYR A 206 -27.66 1.91 13.62
CA TYR A 206 -26.78 0.76 13.48
C TYR A 206 -26.35 0.30 14.87
N VAL A 207 -26.43 -0.99 15.15
CA VAL A 207 -25.84 -1.57 16.35
C VAL A 207 -24.59 -2.34 15.98
N LEU A 208 -23.46 -1.88 16.48
CA LEU A 208 -22.14 -2.49 16.25
C LEU A 208 -21.88 -3.48 17.38
N LEU A 209 -21.75 -4.75 17.02
CA LEU A 209 -21.54 -5.84 17.96
C LEU A 209 -20.06 -6.23 18.00
N PRO A 210 -19.44 -6.28 19.20
CA PRO A 210 -18.08 -6.74 19.34
C PRO A 210 -17.90 -8.24 19.01
N PRO A 211 -16.67 -8.69 18.79
CA PRO A 211 -16.35 -10.10 18.65
C PRO A 211 -16.93 -10.94 19.81
N GLY A 212 -17.58 -12.05 19.47
CA GLY A 212 -18.13 -12.98 20.47
C GLY A 212 -19.43 -12.56 21.16
N PHE A 213 -20.01 -11.40 20.84
CA PHE A 213 -21.27 -10.96 21.42
C PHE A 213 -22.46 -11.82 20.97
N ASN A 214 -23.21 -12.35 21.95
CA ASN A 214 -24.38 -13.21 21.73
C ASN A 214 -25.62 -12.73 22.54
N GLY A 215 -25.56 -11.50 23.09
CA GLY A 215 -26.67 -10.93 23.83
C GLY A 215 -27.83 -10.46 22.92
N PRO A 216 -28.95 -10.03 23.51
CA PRO A 216 -30.09 -9.54 22.76
C PRO A 216 -29.77 -8.25 22.02
N VAL A 217 -30.39 -8.10 20.84
CA VAL A 217 -30.26 -6.91 19.98
C VAL A 217 -31.65 -6.41 19.64
N PRO A 218 -31.91 -5.10 19.66
CA PRO A 218 -33.22 -4.56 19.28
C PRO A 218 -33.57 -4.84 17.81
N ASP A 219 -34.81 -5.19 17.52
CA ASP A 219 -35.29 -5.56 16.18
C ASP A 219 -35.33 -4.36 15.20
N ASP A 220 -35.39 -3.12 15.71
CA ASP A 220 -35.45 -1.89 14.92
C ASP A 220 -34.06 -1.35 14.52
N HIS A 221 -32.98 -2.09 14.78
CA HIS A 221 -31.62 -1.71 14.48
C HIS A 221 -31.03 -2.51 13.31
N ILE A 222 -30.16 -1.86 12.54
CA ILE A 222 -29.31 -2.52 11.54
C ILE A 222 -28.12 -3.14 12.27
N VAL A 223 -28.07 -4.47 12.29
CA VAL A 223 -27.04 -5.21 13.02
C VAL A 223 -25.76 -5.32 12.21
N VAL A 224 -24.64 -4.87 12.79
CA VAL A 224 -23.29 -5.01 12.21
C VAL A 224 -22.40 -5.77 13.19
N ARG A 225 -21.93 -6.94 12.81
CA ARG A 225 -20.95 -7.71 13.55
C ARG A 225 -19.55 -7.29 13.12
N VAL A 226 -18.81 -6.62 14.02
CA VAL A 226 -17.45 -6.16 13.74
C VAL A 226 -16.48 -7.28 14.15
N PRO A 227 -15.54 -7.70 13.26
CA PRO A 227 -14.59 -8.78 13.57
C PRO A 227 -13.54 -8.39 14.61
N THR A 228 -13.34 -7.09 14.84
CA THR A 228 -12.37 -6.49 15.76
C THR A 228 -13.05 -5.69 16.85
N PHE A 229 -12.36 -5.45 17.96
CA PHE A 229 -12.87 -4.57 19.01
C PHE A 229 -12.79 -3.10 18.63
N GLU A 230 -11.75 -2.71 17.89
CA GLU A 230 -11.63 -1.35 17.40
C GLU A 230 -11.83 -1.29 15.89
N SER A 231 -12.35 -0.16 15.38
CA SER A 231 -12.66 0.03 13.95
C SER A 231 -12.76 1.51 13.62
N ILE A 232 -12.68 1.81 12.32
CA ILE A 232 -12.95 3.15 11.81
C ILE A 232 -14.36 3.22 11.23
N LEU A 233 -15.08 4.26 11.58
CA LEU A 233 -16.33 4.66 10.96
C LEU A 233 -16.10 5.99 10.26
N VAL A 234 -16.31 6.05 8.96
CA VAL A 234 -16.15 7.26 8.17
C VAL A 234 -17.31 7.46 7.22
N TRP A 235 -17.77 8.69 7.08
CA TRP A 235 -18.72 9.06 6.05
C TRP A 235 -18.49 10.47 5.50
N ARG A 236 -19.00 10.68 4.31
CA ARG A 236 -19.15 11.98 3.68
C ARG A 236 -20.53 12.53 3.99
N ASN A 237 -20.58 13.78 4.39
CA ASN A 237 -21.84 14.52 4.57
C ASN A 237 -22.19 15.15 3.22
N MET A 238 -23.13 14.54 2.48
CA MET A 238 -23.42 14.95 1.11
C MET A 238 -24.05 16.34 1.04
N PRO A 239 -23.42 17.30 0.32
CA PRO A 239 -23.97 18.65 0.14
C PRO A 239 -25.35 18.64 -0.54
N VAL A 240 -26.13 19.65 -0.25
CA VAL A 240 -27.44 19.87 -0.89
C VAL A 240 -27.29 20.97 -1.95
N LYS A 241 -27.41 20.63 -3.22
CA LYS A 241 -27.19 21.56 -4.33
C LYS A 241 -25.85 22.33 -4.26
N GLY A 242 -24.81 21.65 -3.77
CA GLY A 242 -23.48 22.23 -3.60
C GLY A 242 -23.25 23.02 -2.30
N ASP A 243 -24.29 23.22 -1.48
CA ASP A 243 -24.17 23.84 -0.16
C ASP A 243 -23.93 22.78 0.92
N ILE A 244 -22.86 22.96 1.72
CA ILE A 244 -22.47 22.05 2.78
C ILE A 244 -23.21 22.32 4.11
N LYS A 245 -23.73 23.53 4.34
CA LYS A 245 -24.36 23.92 5.61
C LYS A 245 -25.52 23.00 6.01
N PRO A 246 -26.49 22.69 5.10
CA PRO A 246 -27.58 21.79 5.46
C PRO A 246 -27.10 20.37 5.82
N ALA A 247 -25.95 19.95 5.26
CA ALA A 247 -25.35 18.65 5.57
C ALA A 247 -24.77 18.63 6.98
N ILE A 248 -24.09 19.71 7.39
CA ILE A 248 -23.54 19.87 8.73
C ILE A 248 -24.65 20.01 9.80
N GLU A 249 -25.68 20.79 9.53
CA GLU A 249 -26.85 20.88 10.40
C GLU A 249 -27.52 19.51 10.62
N ARG A 250 -27.69 18.76 9.55
CA ARG A 250 -28.23 17.39 9.59
C ARG A 250 -27.34 16.45 10.39
N LEU A 251 -26.00 16.54 10.22
CA LEU A 251 -25.03 15.79 11.02
C LEU A 251 -25.24 16.03 12.51
N HIS A 252 -25.16 17.28 12.95
CA HIS A 252 -25.30 17.65 14.38
C HIS A 252 -26.65 17.23 14.97
N LYS A 253 -27.71 17.32 14.18
CA LYS A 253 -29.07 16.98 14.63
C LYS A 253 -29.31 15.49 14.77
N SER A 254 -28.72 14.67 13.85
CA SER A 254 -29.13 13.27 13.66
C SER A 254 -28.04 12.25 13.97
N THR A 255 -26.84 12.68 14.37
CA THR A 255 -25.77 11.75 14.76
C THR A 255 -25.73 11.57 16.26
N ARG A 256 -25.72 10.30 16.70
CA ARG A 256 -25.47 9.93 18.09
C ARG A 256 -24.68 8.64 18.13
N ILE A 257 -23.81 8.52 19.13
CA ILE A 257 -23.04 7.32 19.42
C ILE A 257 -23.14 7.06 20.91
N TYR A 258 -23.60 5.87 21.28
CA TYR A 258 -23.78 5.53 22.68
C TYR A 258 -23.75 4.01 22.91
N PRO A 259 -23.37 3.56 24.13
CA PRO A 259 -23.48 2.15 24.49
C PRO A 259 -24.93 1.66 24.39
N LEU A 260 -25.16 0.48 23.82
CA LEU A 260 -26.51 -0.10 23.74
C LEU A 260 -27.17 -0.21 25.13
N SER A 261 -26.38 -0.47 26.16
CA SER A 261 -26.85 -0.50 27.56
C SER A 261 -27.39 0.84 28.07
N GLN A 262 -27.07 1.94 27.40
CA GLN A 262 -27.51 3.31 27.75
C GLN A 262 -28.55 3.86 26.74
N ALA A 263 -29.15 3.02 25.92
CA ALA A 263 -30.11 3.45 24.90
C ALA A 263 -31.34 4.19 25.47
N ALA A 264 -31.73 3.95 26.74
CA ALA A 264 -32.83 4.66 27.39
C ALA A 264 -32.49 6.11 27.75
N ASN A 265 -31.21 6.43 27.98
CA ASN A 265 -30.71 7.77 28.27
C ASN A 265 -29.31 7.93 27.66
N PRO A 266 -29.21 8.12 26.33
CA PRO A 266 -27.94 8.24 25.66
C PRO A 266 -27.09 9.41 26.12
N PRO A 267 -25.81 9.25 26.41
CA PRO A 267 -24.90 10.35 26.74
C PRO A 267 -24.73 11.28 25.53
N ALA A 268 -24.38 12.53 25.83
CA ALA A 268 -24.09 13.51 24.78
C ALA A 268 -22.75 13.22 24.11
N ASN A 269 -22.69 13.40 22.79
CA ASN A 269 -21.44 13.39 22.04
C ASN A 269 -20.84 14.80 21.93
N THR A 270 -19.53 14.87 21.76
CA THR A 270 -18.80 16.12 21.54
C THR A 270 -18.44 16.22 20.05
N PHE A 271 -19.08 17.10 19.33
CA PHE A 271 -18.71 17.43 17.96
C PHE A 271 -17.51 18.38 17.95
N VAL A 272 -16.49 18.05 17.19
CA VAL A 272 -15.29 18.86 17.06
C VAL A 272 -15.05 19.16 15.59
N ASN A 273 -15.18 20.44 15.22
CA ASN A 273 -14.76 20.87 13.89
C ASN A 273 -13.23 20.82 13.80
N VAL A 274 -12.73 19.94 12.94
CA VAL A 274 -11.30 19.73 12.68
C VAL A 274 -10.83 20.34 11.37
N SER A 275 -11.69 21.13 10.71
CA SER A 275 -11.28 21.89 9.52
C SER A 275 -10.13 22.84 9.89
N ASN A 276 -9.13 22.93 9.03
CA ASN A 276 -7.91 23.73 9.23
C ASN A 276 -7.04 23.36 10.46
N ARG A 277 -7.27 22.19 11.07
CA ARG A 277 -6.48 21.72 12.21
C ARG A 277 -5.25 20.94 11.77
N ASP A 278 -4.13 21.19 12.46
CA ASP A 278 -2.89 20.44 12.26
C ASP A 278 -2.94 19.15 13.09
N PHE A 279 -3.02 18.01 12.44
CA PHE A 279 -2.83 16.68 13.04
C PHE A 279 -2.49 15.64 11.96
N SER A 280 -1.98 14.49 12.37
CA SER A 280 -1.58 13.43 11.45
C SER A 280 -2.27 12.12 11.79
N THR A 281 -2.76 11.45 10.76
CA THR A 281 -3.24 10.07 10.81
C THR A 281 -2.30 9.12 10.05
N VAL A 282 -1.21 9.65 9.49
CA VAL A 282 -0.25 8.87 8.69
C VAL A 282 0.69 8.14 9.65
N ALA A 283 0.75 6.83 9.50
CA ALA A 283 1.59 5.97 10.32
C ALA A 283 3.10 6.21 10.07
N PRO A 284 3.95 6.05 11.11
CA PRO A 284 5.40 6.12 10.97
C PRO A 284 5.94 4.94 10.14
N ALA A 285 7.06 5.16 9.44
CA ALA A 285 7.74 4.15 8.63
C ALA A 285 9.05 3.65 9.29
N ASP A 286 9.33 4.08 10.52
CA ASP A 286 10.52 3.71 11.30
C ASP A 286 10.23 2.55 12.29
N TYR A 287 11.07 2.40 13.30
CA TYR A 287 10.90 1.35 14.32
C TYR A 287 9.55 1.41 15.06
N ARG A 288 8.95 2.59 15.21
CA ARG A 288 7.63 2.74 15.83
C ARG A 288 6.51 1.99 15.09
N PHE A 289 6.70 1.68 13.80
CA PHE A 289 5.82 0.80 13.04
C PHE A 289 5.55 -0.52 13.78
N TRP A 290 6.57 -1.13 14.37
CA TRP A 290 6.46 -2.40 15.10
C TRP A 290 5.70 -2.26 16.42
N GLU A 291 5.84 -1.12 17.08
CA GLU A 291 5.11 -0.82 18.31
C GLU A 291 3.61 -0.68 18.02
N LEU A 292 3.24 -0.01 16.93
CA LEU A 292 1.87 0.10 16.47
C LEU A 292 1.30 -1.26 16.03
N LEU A 293 2.08 -2.06 15.30
CA LEU A 293 1.66 -3.40 14.91
C LEU A 293 1.43 -4.28 16.15
N ASN A 294 2.33 -4.20 17.13
CA ASN A 294 2.17 -4.92 18.40
C ASN A 294 0.90 -4.46 19.13
N TYR A 295 0.60 -3.16 19.15
CA TYR A 295 -0.65 -2.66 19.73
C TYR A 295 -1.86 -3.38 19.13
N VAL A 296 -1.97 -3.44 17.80
CA VAL A 296 -3.10 -4.10 17.12
C VAL A 296 -3.17 -5.58 17.48
N VAL A 297 -2.05 -6.31 17.40
CA VAL A 297 -1.99 -7.74 17.73
C VAL A 297 -2.39 -8.01 19.18
N GLN A 298 -2.00 -7.15 20.12
CA GLN A 298 -2.37 -7.31 21.52
C GLN A 298 -3.85 -7.04 21.79
N ASN A 299 -4.47 -6.12 21.08
CA ASN A 299 -5.83 -5.71 21.36
C ASN A 299 -6.90 -6.54 20.60
N GLU A 300 -6.59 -7.00 19.39
CA GLU A 300 -7.59 -7.65 18.54
C GLU A 300 -7.63 -9.18 18.69
N PRO A 301 -8.79 -9.83 18.43
CA PRO A 301 -8.90 -11.29 18.50
C PRO A 301 -8.00 -11.98 17.47
N VAL A 302 -7.37 -13.08 17.84
CA VAL A 302 -6.56 -13.90 16.92
C VAL A 302 -7.40 -14.48 15.76
N SER A 303 -8.70 -14.63 15.96
CA SER A 303 -9.64 -15.12 14.93
C SER A 303 -10.02 -14.08 13.88
N SER A 304 -9.64 -12.81 14.06
CA SER A 304 -9.98 -11.71 13.13
C SER A 304 -9.06 -11.63 11.91
N ILE A 305 -7.94 -12.36 11.95
CA ILE A 305 -6.99 -12.43 10.84
C ILE A 305 -6.47 -13.87 10.65
N ASP A 306 -5.92 -14.17 9.48
CA ASP A 306 -5.40 -15.51 9.18
C ASP A 306 -4.14 -15.86 10.00
N SER A 307 -3.99 -17.14 10.29
CA SER A 307 -2.91 -17.67 11.13
C SER A 307 -1.51 -17.50 10.51
N THR A 308 -1.40 -17.44 9.19
CA THR A 308 -0.12 -17.26 8.50
C THR A 308 0.41 -15.84 8.72
N THR A 309 -0.45 -14.84 8.58
CA THR A 309 -0.11 -13.43 8.88
C THR A 309 0.33 -13.29 10.34
N LEU A 310 -0.43 -13.84 11.30
CA LEU A 310 -0.02 -13.86 12.71
C LEU A 310 1.30 -14.61 12.92
N GLY A 311 1.55 -15.67 12.17
CA GLY A 311 2.80 -16.42 12.19
C GLY A 311 4.01 -15.58 11.77
N PHE A 312 3.87 -14.71 10.76
CA PHE A 312 4.91 -13.74 10.39
C PHE A 312 5.18 -12.76 11.53
N PHE A 313 4.15 -12.22 12.17
CA PHE A 313 4.30 -11.30 13.29
C PHE A 313 4.93 -12.01 14.52
N ALA A 314 4.48 -13.22 14.84
CA ALA A 314 5.04 -14.01 15.93
C ALA A 314 6.53 -14.35 15.71
N SER A 315 6.93 -14.61 14.45
CA SER A 315 8.33 -14.94 14.11
C SER A 315 9.33 -13.79 14.37
N ILE A 316 8.84 -12.56 14.52
CA ILE A 316 9.64 -11.39 14.87
C ILE A 316 9.40 -10.92 16.32
N GLY A 317 8.68 -11.72 17.12
CA GLY A 317 8.41 -11.45 18.53
C GLY A 317 7.13 -10.68 18.83
N ILE A 318 6.26 -10.42 17.83
CA ILE A 318 4.94 -9.80 18.01
C ILE A 318 3.89 -10.90 18.09
N GLU A 319 3.53 -11.30 19.30
CA GLU A 319 2.58 -12.39 19.55
C GLU A 319 1.61 -12.01 20.67
N LYS A 320 0.30 -12.26 20.45
CA LYS A 320 -0.73 -11.91 21.43
C LYS A 320 -0.49 -12.54 22.79
N GLY A 321 -0.59 -11.74 23.84
CA GLY A 321 -0.36 -12.15 25.23
C GLY A 321 1.12 -12.23 25.64
N LYS A 322 2.06 -11.91 24.73
CA LYS A 322 3.50 -11.85 25.03
C LYS A 322 4.02 -10.41 24.95
N PRO A 323 4.95 -10.01 25.83
CA PRO A 323 5.60 -8.70 25.72
C PRO A 323 6.44 -8.61 24.44
N PHE A 324 6.32 -7.52 23.70
CA PHE A 324 7.22 -7.21 22.59
C PHE A 324 8.51 -6.59 23.12
N ALA A 325 9.52 -7.40 23.34
CA ALA A 325 10.81 -7.02 23.93
C ALA A 325 11.98 -7.61 23.13
N PRO A 326 12.19 -7.16 21.86
CA PRO A 326 13.28 -7.69 21.03
C PRO A 326 14.65 -7.36 21.65
N ASP A 327 15.58 -8.33 21.60
CA ASP A 327 16.96 -8.11 21.97
C ASP A 327 17.68 -7.11 21.03
N ALA A 328 18.91 -6.75 21.35
CA ALA A 328 19.68 -5.78 20.56
C ALA A 328 19.90 -6.23 19.10
N ARG A 329 20.07 -7.54 18.85
CA ARG A 329 20.21 -8.11 17.52
C ARG A 329 18.90 -7.96 16.73
N MET A 330 17.78 -8.42 17.29
CA MET A 330 16.47 -8.34 16.64
C MET A 330 16.03 -6.88 16.43
N LYS A 331 16.28 -5.99 17.41
CA LYS A 331 16.00 -4.56 17.26
C LYS A 331 16.72 -3.93 16.07
N LYS A 332 17.99 -4.32 15.83
CA LYS A 332 18.74 -3.88 14.65
C LYS A 332 18.09 -4.40 13.36
N ILE A 333 17.75 -5.69 13.32
CA ILE A 333 17.08 -6.31 12.15
C ILE A 333 15.74 -5.63 11.87
N LEU A 334 14.92 -5.40 12.89
CA LEU A 334 13.63 -4.73 12.74
C LEU A 334 13.76 -3.27 12.24
N THR A 335 14.77 -2.53 12.72
CA THR A 335 15.05 -1.18 12.25
C THR A 335 15.41 -1.17 10.75
N GLU A 336 16.28 -2.07 10.33
CA GLU A 336 16.66 -2.23 8.92
C GLU A 336 15.47 -2.73 8.08
N ALA A 337 14.71 -3.68 8.57
CA ALA A 337 13.54 -4.23 7.89
C ALA A 337 12.42 -3.20 7.71
N ALA A 338 12.22 -2.27 8.65
CA ALA A 338 11.28 -1.16 8.48
C ALA A 338 11.71 -0.25 7.32
N ALA A 339 12.99 0.10 7.25
CA ALA A 339 13.52 0.93 6.15
C ALA A 339 13.39 0.23 4.79
N VAL A 340 13.72 -1.07 4.70
CA VAL A 340 13.60 -1.83 3.45
C VAL A 340 12.13 -2.10 3.11
N GLY A 341 11.28 -2.33 4.10
CA GLY A 341 9.83 -2.49 3.94
C GLY A 341 9.18 -1.23 3.37
N ASP A 342 9.49 -0.04 3.92
CA ASP A 342 9.01 1.25 3.38
C ASP A 342 9.53 1.48 1.95
N ALA A 343 10.83 1.23 1.70
CA ALA A 343 11.38 1.33 0.35
C ALA A 343 10.70 0.36 -0.63
N THR A 344 10.34 -0.84 -0.18
CA THR A 344 9.61 -1.83 -0.99
C THR A 344 8.20 -1.33 -1.29
N ALA A 345 7.45 -0.86 -0.29
CA ALA A 345 6.10 -0.30 -0.49
C ALA A 345 6.11 0.90 -1.45
N ARG A 346 7.09 1.80 -1.33
CA ARG A 346 7.30 2.91 -2.27
C ARG A 346 7.59 2.42 -3.69
N THR A 347 8.43 1.40 -3.82
CA THR A 347 8.77 0.81 -5.14
C THR A 347 7.55 0.18 -5.79
N LEU A 348 6.77 -0.61 -5.04
CA LEU A 348 5.53 -1.22 -5.54
C LEU A 348 4.51 -0.17 -5.95
N THR A 349 4.45 0.96 -5.24
CA THR A 349 3.52 2.06 -5.51
C THR A 349 3.97 2.90 -6.71
N TYR A 350 5.21 3.39 -6.69
CA TYR A 350 5.69 4.39 -7.65
C TYR A 350 6.31 3.78 -8.91
N GLN A 351 6.77 2.53 -8.86
CA GLN A 351 7.44 1.82 -9.96
C GLN A 351 6.92 0.39 -10.11
N SER A 352 5.59 0.24 -10.17
CA SER A 352 4.97 -1.09 -10.29
C SER A 352 5.50 -1.82 -11.53
N ARG A 353 5.87 -3.10 -11.33
CA ARG A 353 6.27 -4.04 -12.37
C ARG A 353 5.12 -4.86 -12.95
N ILE A 354 3.89 -4.64 -12.45
CA ILE A 354 2.69 -5.38 -12.83
C ILE A 354 2.08 -4.71 -14.06
N PRO A 355 2.01 -5.36 -15.23
CA PRO A 355 1.46 -4.75 -16.45
C PRO A 355 0.00 -4.31 -16.29
N GLU A 356 -0.81 -5.10 -15.57
CA GLU A 356 -2.23 -4.83 -15.33
C GLU A 356 -2.48 -3.64 -14.38
N ALA A 357 -1.45 -3.19 -13.66
CA ALA A 357 -1.53 -1.97 -12.85
C ALA A 357 -1.59 -0.70 -13.72
N PHE A 358 -1.27 -0.79 -15.01
CA PHE A 358 -1.46 0.30 -15.95
C PHE A 358 -2.91 0.35 -16.41
N TYR A 359 -3.54 1.51 -16.26
CA TYR A 359 -4.98 1.67 -16.53
C TYR A 359 -5.33 1.45 -17.99
N TYR A 360 -4.44 1.89 -18.91
CA TYR A 360 -4.57 1.71 -20.36
C TYR A 360 -3.27 1.12 -20.94
N PRO A 361 -3.33 0.40 -22.06
CA PRO A 361 -2.13 0.04 -22.80
C PRO A 361 -1.32 1.29 -23.22
N ASN A 362 -0.02 1.26 -23.01
CA ASN A 362 0.90 2.36 -23.31
C ASN A 362 0.61 3.69 -22.59
N SER A 363 -0.02 3.63 -21.43
CA SER A 363 -0.31 4.77 -20.57
C SER A 363 0.55 4.75 -19.32
N THR A 364 0.72 5.91 -18.68
CA THR A 364 1.41 6.03 -17.40
C THR A 364 0.48 5.98 -16.19
N TRP A 365 -0.83 6.05 -16.42
CA TRP A 365 -1.85 5.97 -15.37
C TRP A 365 -1.88 4.61 -14.69
N ARG A 366 -2.00 4.63 -13.35
CA ARG A 366 -2.02 3.43 -12.52
C ARG A 366 -3.38 3.18 -11.88
N GLN A 367 -3.64 1.92 -11.59
CA GLN A 367 -4.73 1.44 -10.75
C GLN A 367 -4.21 0.38 -9.79
N TRP A 368 -4.88 0.17 -8.64
CA TRP A 368 -4.68 -1.02 -7.84
C TRP A 368 -5.54 -2.17 -8.39
N LEU A 369 -5.20 -3.39 -8.02
CA LEU A 369 -5.79 -4.60 -8.56
C LEU A 369 -6.32 -5.51 -7.45
N GLY A 370 -7.17 -6.46 -7.83
CA GLY A 370 -7.65 -7.50 -6.93
C GLY A 370 -8.85 -7.11 -6.07
N GLY A 371 -9.50 -6.00 -6.42
CA GLY A 371 -10.71 -5.55 -5.75
C GLY A 371 -10.49 -5.09 -4.30
N TYR A 372 -11.56 -4.83 -3.58
CA TYR A 372 -11.52 -4.46 -2.16
C TYR A 372 -11.01 -5.59 -1.24
N LYS A 373 -10.89 -6.82 -1.75
CA LYS A 373 -10.29 -7.97 -1.06
C LYS A 373 -8.82 -8.18 -1.40
N PHE A 374 -8.31 -7.51 -2.44
CA PHE A 374 -6.95 -7.69 -2.95
C PHE A 374 -6.63 -9.15 -3.27
N GLU A 375 -7.48 -9.78 -4.06
CA GLU A 375 -7.31 -11.13 -4.56
C GLU A 375 -7.04 -11.11 -6.07
N SER A 376 -6.01 -11.83 -6.52
CA SER A 376 -5.72 -12.02 -7.95
C SER A 376 -6.70 -13.01 -8.58
N GLN A 377 -7.19 -13.94 -7.77
CA GLN A 377 -8.31 -14.86 -8.02
C GLN A 377 -8.89 -15.26 -6.66
N PRO A 378 -10.11 -15.80 -6.59
CA PRO A 378 -10.73 -16.17 -5.32
C PRO A 378 -9.82 -17.00 -4.41
N GLY A 379 -9.53 -16.47 -3.21
CA GLY A 379 -8.67 -17.12 -2.21
C GLY A 379 -7.17 -16.94 -2.41
N VAL A 380 -6.73 -16.19 -3.42
CA VAL A 380 -5.29 -15.91 -3.68
C VAL A 380 -5.00 -14.44 -3.48
N ALA A 381 -4.30 -14.09 -2.40
CA ALA A 381 -3.95 -12.71 -2.07
C ALA A 381 -3.04 -12.08 -3.14
N TYR A 382 -3.38 -10.87 -3.54
CA TYR A 382 -2.58 -10.06 -4.46
C TYR A 382 -1.66 -9.14 -3.66
N LEU A 383 -0.55 -9.68 -3.17
CA LEU A 383 0.32 -9.05 -2.16
C LEU A 383 0.87 -7.68 -2.61
N ASP A 384 1.35 -7.57 -3.86
CA ASP A 384 1.93 -6.32 -4.37
C ASP A 384 0.87 -5.22 -4.49
N SER A 385 -0.35 -5.57 -4.90
CA SER A 385 -1.47 -4.63 -5.00
C SER A 385 -1.99 -4.22 -3.63
N ALA A 386 -2.08 -5.16 -2.68
CA ALA A 386 -2.45 -4.85 -1.30
C ALA A 386 -1.42 -3.91 -0.65
N ALA A 387 -0.12 -4.16 -0.83
CA ALA A 387 0.94 -3.29 -0.34
C ALA A 387 0.85 -1.89 -0.94
N PHE A 388 0.62 -1.77 -2.26
CA PHE A 388 0.36 -0.48 -2.91
C PHE A 388 -0.83 0.25 -2.28
N PHE A 389 -1.97 -0.41 -2.16
CA PHE A 389 -3.19 0.21 -1.66
C PHE A 389 -3.03 0.67 -0.20
N TYR A 390 -2.60 -0.23 0.69
CA TYR A 390 -2.46 0.08 2.10
C TYR A 390 -1.34 1.06 2.42
N PHE A 391 -0.35 1.19 1.55
CA PHE A 391 0.64 2.26 1.64
C PHE A 391 0.05 3.63 1.23
N TYR A 392 -1.01 3.66 0.41
CA TYR A 392 -1.45 4.85 -0.32
C TYR A 392 -2.85 5.35 0.07
N ALA A 393 -3.77 4.49 0.50
CA ALA A 393 -5.19 4.82 0.73
C ALA A 393 -5.60 4.82 2.21
N THR A 394 -6.75 5.47 2.50
CA THR A 394 -7.26 5.70 3.87
C THR A 394 -8.50 4.88 4.22
N GLY A 395 -9.14 4.20 3.30
CA GLY A 395 -10.36 3.42 3.53
C GLY A 395 -10.66 2.53 2.35
N VAL A 396 -11.38 1.44 2.55
CA VAL A 396 -11.71 0.45 1.54
C VAL A 396 -13.21 0.10 1.55
N THR A 397 -13.84 0.12 0.38
CA THR A 397 -15.22 -0.31 0.21
C THR A 397 -15.44 -0.79 -1.23
N PRO A 398 -16.33 -1.76 -1.47
CA PRO A 398 -16.73 -2.16 -2.82
C PRO A 398 -17.14 -0.99 -3.71
N ALA A 399 -17.76 0.05 -3.15
CA ALA A 399 -18.20 1.24 -3.88
C ALA A 399 -17.06 2.10 -4.46
N MET A 400 -15.80 1.87 -4.03
CA MET A 400 -14.62 2.57 -4.55
C MET A 400 -13.98 1.90 -5.76
N GLU A 401 -14.35 0.66 -6.07
CA GLU A 401 -13.67 -0.11 -7.12
C GLU A 401 -14.60 -0.96 -7.99
N ALA A 402 -15.74 -1.38 -7.46
CA ALA A 402 -16.70 -2.14 -8.25
C ALA A 402 -17.26 -1.30 -9.41
N LYS A 403 -17.52 -1.95 -10.54
CA LYS A 403 -18.22 -1.30 -11.65
C LYS A 403 -19.66 -0.96 -11.24
N MET A 404 -19.87 0.27 -10.80
CA MET A 404 -21.17 0.82 -10.39
C MET A 404 -21.48 2.05 -11.25
N VAL A 405 -22.10 1.87 -12.42
CA VAL A 405 -22.38 2.96 -13.34
C VAL A 405 -23.27 4.01 -12.69
N GLY A 406 -22.80 5.27 -12.68
CA GLY A 406 -23.51 6.41 -12.08
C GLY A 406 -23.50 6.43 -10.54
N GLN A 407 -22.72 5.58 -9.88
CA GLN A 407 -22.62 5.51 -8.41
C GLN A 407 -21.15 5.34 -7.99
N GLY A 408 -20.87 5.65 -6.71
CA GLY A 408 -19.53 5.49 -6.14
C GLY A 408 -18.48 6.40 -6.75
N SER A 409 -17.22 5.96 -6.73
CA SER A 409 -16.07 6.71 -7.23
C SER A 409 -15.10 5.80 -7.96
N GLN A 410 -14.42 6.35 -8.98
CA GLN A 410 -13.33 5.67 -9.66
C GLN A 410 -12.09 6.56 -9.69
N TYR A 411 -10.93 5.96 -9.85
CA TYR A 411 -9.65 6.62 -9.66
C TYR A 411 -8.64 6.23 -10.72
N ALA A 412 -7.82 7.20 -11.16
CA ALA A 412 -6.57 6.94 -11.88
C ALA A 412 -5.43 7.66 -11.16
N VAL A 413 -4.33 6.94 -10.90
CA VAL A 413 -3.16 7.45 -10.18
C VAL A 413 -2.12 7.92 -11.18
N GLY A 414 -1.78 9.22 -11.15
CA GLY A 414 -0.72 9.83 -11.94
C GLY A 414 0.54 10.01 -11.10
N ILE A 415 1.60 9.31 -11.45
CA ILE A 415 2.85 9.26 -10.67
C ILE A 415 4.03 9.82 -11.47
N VAL A 416 3.97 9.71 -12.79
CA VAL A 416 5.00 10.12 -13.75
C VAL A 416 4.38 10.90 -14.89
N ASP A 417 5.21 11.61 -15.63
CA ASP A 417 4.79 12.29 -16.85
C ASP A 417 4.65 11.33 -18.05
N SER A 418 4.22 11.84 -19.20
CA SER A 418 4.03 11.08 -20.44
C SER A 418 5.29 10.38 -20.97
N GLN A 419 6.48 10.77 -20.45
CA GLN A 419 7.76 10.16 -20.78
C GLN A 419 8.25 9.16 -19.71
N GLY A 420 7.46 8.94 -18.64
CA GLY A 420 7.82 8.07 -17.53
C GLY A 420 8.74 8.71 -16.49
N ASN A 421 8.97 10.02 -16.54
CA ASN A 421 9.78 10.71 -15.53
C ASN A 421 8.94 11.04 -14.29
N PRO A 422 9.54 10.99 -13.08
CA PRO A 422 8.88 11.45 -11.86
C PRO A 422 8.41 12.90 -11.98
N LEU A 423 7.23 13.20 -11.42
CA LEU A 423 6.67 14.54 -11.41
C LEU A 423 7.48 15.44 -10.45
N ASP A 424 8.11 16.47 -11.00
CA ASP A 424 9.00 17.40 -10.31
C ASP A 424 8.26 18.71 -10.03
N GLY A 425 8.13 19.08 -8.76
CA GLY A 425 7.41 20.30 -8.36
C GLY A 425 8.06 21.62 -8.78
N GLY A 426 9.28 21.60 -9.31
CA GLY A 426 9.95 22.77 -9.89
C GLY A 426 9.62 23.02 -11.37
N LYS A 427 8.94 22.08 -12.01
CA LYS A 427 8.56 22.14 -13.43
C LYS A 427 7.07 22.41 -13.60
N THR A 428 6.68 22.83 -14.80
CA THR A 428 5.26 23.02 -15.15
C THR A 428 4.77 21.85 -15.99
N TYR A 429 3.64 21.26 -15.59
CA TYR A 429 2.99 20.18 -16.30
C TYR A 429 1.55 20.56 -16.66
N ARG A 430 0.98 19.84 -17.61
CA ARG A 430 -0.41 19.99 -18.04
C ARG A 430 -1.07 18.62 -18.13
N LEU A 431 -2.29 18.51 -17.60
CA LEU A 431 -3.24 17.43 -17.87
C LEU A 431 -4.41 18.01 -18.65
N ARG A 432 -4.70 17.47 -19.82
CA ARG A 432 -5.92 17.82 -20.56
C ARG A 432 -7.03 16.84 -20.22
N VAL A 433 -8.05 17.31 -19.54
CA VAL A 433 -9.29 16.55 -19.33
C VAL A 433 -10.15 16.72 -20.58
N LEU A 434 -10.33 15.65 -21.33
CA LEU A 434 -11.08 15.66 -22.58
C LEU A 434 -12.56 16.03 -22.35
N PRO A 435 -13.26 16.56 -23.36
CA PRO A 435 -14.66 16.90 -23.23
C PRO A 435 -15.51 15.66 -22.90
N ASN A 436 -16.69 15.89 -22.34
CA ASN A 436 -17.63 14.85 -21.94
C ASN A 436 -17.02 13.81 -20.98
N ALA A 437 -16.23 14.26 -19.98
CA ALA A 437 -15.74 13.39 -18.94
C ALA A 437 -16.89 12.54 -18.38
N PRO A 438 -16.73 11.19 -18.34
CA PRO A 438 -17.84 10.26 -18.06
C PRO A 438 -18.18 10.21 -16.58
N VAL A 439 -18.76 11.28 -16.06
CA VAL A 439 -19.21 11.43 -14.68
C VAL A 439 -20.66 11.88 -14.63
N LYS A 440 -21.43 11.30 -13.72
CA LYS A 440 -22.77 11.79 -13.41
C LYS A 440 -22.71 13.04 -12.54
N ASP A 441 -21.79 13.07 -11.58
CA ASP A 441 -21.71 14.13 -10.58
C ASP A 441 -20.58 15.12 -10.93
N PHE A 442 -19.30 14.73 -10.76
CA PHE A 442 -18.15 15.58 -11.07
C PHE A 442 -16.84 14.79 -11.14
N TRP A 443 -15.79 15.42 -11.66
CA TRP A 443 -14.41 14.94 -11.56
C TRP A 443 -13.55 15.91 -10.75
N SER A 444 -12.43 15.40 -10.19
CA SER A 444 -11.40 16.23 -9.56
C SER A 444 -10.00 15.69 -9.80
N ALA A 445 -9.02 16.59 -9.87
CA ALA A 445 -7.59 16.32 -9.85
C ALA A 445 -7.04 16.85 -8.53
N ILE A 446 -6.45 15.99 -7.69
CA ILE A 446 -5.90 16.37 -6.38
C ILE A 446 -4.44 15.94 -6.32
N VAL A 447 -3.56 16.86 -5.86
CA VAL A 447 -2.12 16.64 -5.77
C VAL A 447 -1.72 16.25 -4.36
N TYR A 448 -0.82 15.25 -4.27
CA TYR A 448 -0.30 14.69 -3.03
C TYR A 448 1.23 14.71 -2.98
N ASP A 449 1.76 14.82 -1.79
CA ASP A 449 3.19 14.74 -1.48
C ASP A 449 3.67 13.28 -1.56
N ASN A 450 4.76 13.00 -2.28
CA ASN A 450 5.30 11.65 -2.41
C ASN A 450 5.83 11.06 -1.09
N GLN A 451 6.21 11.89 -0.12
CA GLN A 451 6.73 11.42 1.16
C GLN A 451 5.60 11.04 2.12
N THR A 452 4.64 11.93 2.30
CA THR A 452 3.54 11.72 3.25
C THR A 452 2.33 11.03 2.64
N ARG A 453 2.17 11.04 1.31
CA ARG A 453 0.97 10.63 0.56
C ARG A 453 -0.28 11.42 0.95
N SER A 454 -0.12 12.50 1.71
CA SER A 454 -1.16 13.45 2.07
C SER A 454 -1.24 14.57 1.03
N MET A 455 -2.27 15.42 1.09
CA MET A 455 -2.35 16.57 0.19
C MET A 455 -1.08 17.43 0.28
N LEU A 456 -0.60 17.90 -0.87
CA LEU A 456 0.60 18.72 -0.94
C LEU A 456 0.35 20.06 -0.24
N GLN A 457 1.17 20.38 0.78
CA GLN A 457 1.07 21.61 1.56
C GLN A 457 1.72 22.76 0.82
N THR A 458 0.93 23.63 0.21
CA THR A 458 1.35 24.82 -0.54
C THR A 458 0.62 26.06 -0.01
N ASP A 459 0.64 27.17 -0.74
CA ASP A 459 -0.17 28.36 -0.41
C ASP A 459 -1.67 28.13 -0.67
N GLN A 460 -2.03 27.06 -1.38
CA GLN A 460 -3.42 26.66 -1.63
C GLN A 460 -3.92 25.75 -0.51
N ASN A 461 -5.02 26.11 0.15
CA ASN A 461 -5.64 25.25 1.17
C ASN A 461 -6.05 23.88 0.60
N PHE A 462 -6.50 23.87 -0.66
CA PHE A 462 -6.96 22.70 -1.39
C PHE A 462 -6.13 22.56 -2.68
N PRO A 463 -5.11 21.70 -2.73
CA PRO A 463 -4.31 21.49 -3.93
C PRO A 463 -5.09 20.66 -4.97
N GLN A 464 -6.18 21.22 -5.48
CA GLN A 464 -7.10 20.55 -6.40
C GLN A 464 -7.65 21.50 -7.47
N VAL A 465 -8.10 20.88 -8.57
CA VAL A 465 -9.02 21.45 -9.56
C VAL A 465 -10.15 20.46 -9.77
N SER A 466 -11.40 20.95 -9.78
CA SER A 466 -12.61 20.13 -9.92
C SER A 466 -13.55 20.74 -10.95
N SER A 467 -14.33 19.91 -11.64
CA SER A 467 -15.40 20.38 -12.53
C SER A 467 -16.51 21.17 -11.81
N LEU A 468 -16.52 21.18 -10.47
CA LEU A 468 -17.40 22.01 -9.65
C LEU A 468 -16.87 23.43 -9.42
N ASP A 469 -15.59 23.69 -9.75
CA ASP A 469 -14.96 24.97 -9.46
C ASP A 469 -15.51 26.06 -10.38
N LYS A 470 -15.95 27.15 -9.81
CA LYS A 470 -16.47 28.29 -10.56
C LYS A 470 -15.34 29.05 -11.27
N GLY A 471 -15.54 29.37 -12.54
CA GLY A 471 -14.60 30.17 -13.32
C GLY A 471 -13.43 29.39 -13.92
N LEU A 472 -13.56 28.06 -14.06
CA LEU A 472 -12.64 27.29 -14.87
C LEU A 472 -12.61 27.81 -16.32
N THR A 473 -11.42 27.93 -16.89
CA THR A 473 -11.23 28.15 -18.32
C THR A 473 -11.45 26.84 -19.05
N VAL A 474 -12.45 26.81 -19.92
CA VAL A 474 -12.80 25.67 -20.77
C VAL A 474 -12.35 25.99 -22.20
N ASN A 475 -11.68 25.07 -22.86
CA ASN A 475 -11.24 25.22 -24.26
C ASN A 475 -12.42 25.21 -25.23
N GLN A 476 -12.21 25.67 -26.45
CA GLN A 476 -13.27 25.72 -27.48
C GLN A 476 -13.88 24.36 -27.82
N ASP A 477 -13.10 23.29 -27.68
CA ASP A 477 -13.54 21.90 -27.88
C ASP A 477 -14.25 21.29 -26.66
N GLY A 478 -14.40 22.05 -25.56
CA GLY A 478 -15.01 21.61 -24.32
C GLY A 478 -14.05 20.87 -23.38
N SER A 479 -12.78 20.72 -23.72
CA SER A 479 -11.76 20.17 -22.82
C SER A 479 -11.33 21.19 -21.74
N VAL A 480 -10.74 20.70 -20.66
CA VAL A 480 -10.19 21.52 -19.58
C VAL A 480 -8.71 21.19 -19.40
N ASP A 481 -7.85 22.19 -19.55
CA ASP A 481 -6.42 22.03 -19.23
C ASP A 481 -6.20 22.34 -17.74
N VAL A 482 -5.67 21.35 -17.00
CA VAL A 482 -5.24 21.51 -15.60
C VAL A 482 -3.72 21.62 -15.58
N TYR A 483 -3.21 22.68 -14.96
CA TYR A 483 -1.79 22.96 -14.86
C TYR A 483 -1.25 22.65 -13.47
N PHE A 484 -0.03 22.13 -13.40
CA PHE A 484 0.71 21.85 -12.17
C PHE A 484 2.06 22.56 -12.26
N GLY A 485 2.44 23.32 -11.26
CA GLY A 485 3.69 24.03 -11.28
C GLY A 485 3.84 25.00 -10.12
N PRO A 486 5.06 25.55 -9.88
CA PRO A 486 5.30 26.51 -8.78
C PRO A 486 4.57 27.84 -8.97
N LYS A 487 4.18 28.15 -10.23
CA LYS A 487 3.45 29.37 -10.60
C LYS A 487 2.38 29.04 -11.64
N ALA A 488 1.25 29.71 -11.54
CA ALA A 488 0.19 29.61 -12.53
C ALA A 488 0.65 30.17 -13.89
N PRO A 489 0.33 29.52 -15.01
CA PRO A 489 0.39 30.17 -16.33
C PRO A 489 -0.58 31.36 -16.36
N SER A 490 -0.20 32.43 -17.04
CA SER A 490 -1.03 33.63 -17.16
C SER A 490 -2.41 33.33 -17.70
N GLY A 491 -3.47 33.76 -17.01
CA GLY A 491 -4.87 33.53 -17.34
C GLY A 491 -5.39 32.11 -17.00
N MET A 492 -4.58 31.27 -16.38
CA MET A 492 -4.94 29.90 -15.99
C MET A 492 -4.93 29.69 -14.45
N GLU A 493 -5.05 30.74 -13.69
CA GLU A 493 -4.98 30.73 -12.23
C GLU A 493 -6.09 29.84 -11.61
N ARG A 494 -7.23 29.70 -12.28
CA ARG A 494 -8.36 28.84 -11.87
C ARG A 494 -8.18 27.37 -12.24
N ASN A 495 -7.30 27.09 -13.22
CA ASN A 495 -7.00 25.76 -13.71
C ASN A 495 -5.65 25.24 -13.20
N TRP A 496 -5.10 25.83 -12.14
CA TRP A 496 -3.75 25.56 -11.67
C TRP A 496 -3.72 25.02 -10.25
N ILE A 497 -2.85 24.04 -10.06
CA ILE A 497 -2.50 23.49 -8.75
C ILE A 497 -1.02 23.77 -8.48
N GLN A 498 -0.75 24.42 -7.36
CA GLN A 498 0.61 24.76 -6.96
C GLN A 498 1.42 23.52 -6.59
N THR A 499 2.68 23.47 -7.07
CA THR A 499 3.67 22.47 -6.68
C THR A 499 4.91 23.15 -6.09
N ILE A 500 5.80 22.37 -5.44
CA ILE A 500 6.91 22.90 -4.65
C ILE A 500 8.24 22.49 -5.30
N PRO A 501 9.10 23.45 -5.72
CA PRO A 501 10.45 23.13 -6.20
C PRO A 501 11.23 22.28 -5.19
N GLY A 502 11.91 21.24 -5.68
CA GLY A 502 12.67 20.31 -4.84
C GLY A 502 11.84 19.20 -4.20
N LYS A 503 10.52 19.15 -4.44
CA LYS A 503 9.65 18.04 -4.01
C LYS A 503 9.08 17.29 -5.22
N GLY A 504 9.00 15.98 -5.10
CA GLY A 504 8.17 15.14 -5.97
C GLY A 504 6.72 15.14 -5.53
N TRP A 505 5.83 14.96 -6.47
CA TRP A 505 4.39 14.89 -6.23
C TRP A 505 3.75 13.78 -7.06
N ASN A 506 2.53 13.42 -6.69
CA ASN A 506 1.66 12.52 -7.43
C ASN A 506 0.24 13.05 -7.38
N MET A 507 -0.66 12.49 -8.17
CA MET A 507 -2.05 12.91 -8.18
C MET A 507 -3.03 11.75 -8.31
N LEU A 508 -4.25 11.97 -7.83
CA LEU A 508 -5.41 11.15 -8.16
C LEU A 508 -6.36 11.97 -9.04
N PHE A 509 -6.67 11.43 -10.20
CA PHE A 509 -7.85 11.84 -10.97
C PHE A 509 -9.03 11.01 -10.47
N ARG A 510 -10.07 11.68 -10.03
CA ARG A 510 -11.24 11.08 -9.38
C ARG A 510 -12.49 11.35 -10.20
N LEU A 511 -13.29 10.30 -10.41
CA LEU A 511 -14.61 10.41 -11.04
C LEU A 511 -15.66 10.03 -10.01
N TYR A 512 -16.67 10.89 -9.85
CA TYR A 512 -17.80 10.66 -8.95
C TYR A 512 -19.05 10.38 -9.76
N GLY A 513 -19.71 9.25 -9.47
CA GLY A 513 -20.76 8.69 -10.31
C GLY A 513 -20.25 8.35 -11.72
N PRO A 514 -19.18 7.52 -11.85
CA PRO A 514 -18.58 7.22 -13.15
C PRO A 514 -19.56 6.54 -14.10
N LEU A 515 -19.52 6.93 -15.38
CA LEU A 515 -20.41 6.42 -16.43
C LEU A 515 -19.71 5.37 -17.29
N GLU A 516 -20.49 4.67 -18.12
CA GLU A 516 -20.02 3.54 -18.93
C GLU A 516 -18.74 3.82 -19.74
N PRO A 517 -18.54 5.02 -20.39
CA PRO A 517 -17.33 5.29 -21.17
C PRO A 517 -16.01 5.27 -20.36
N TRP A 518 -16.07 5.37 -19.01
CA TRP A 518 -14.93 5.15 -18.16
C TRP A 518 -14.59 3.66 -18.04
N PHE A 519 -15.59 2.82 -17.86
CA PHE A 519 -15.41 1.38 -17.61
C PHE A 519 -15.04 0.61 -18.89
N ASP A 520 -15.65 0.96 -20.02
CA ASP A 520 -15.34 0.35 -21.33
C ASP A 520 -14.12 0.99 -22.01
N LYS A 521 -13.56 2.05 -21.39
CA LYS A 521 -12.35 2.77 -21.83
C LYS A 521 -12.49 3.44 -23.21
N THR A 522 -13.72 3.76 -23.62
CA THR A 522 -13.99 4.55 -24.83
C THR A 522 -13.64 6.03 -24.62
N TRP A 523 -13.78 6.54 -23.40
CA TRP A 523 -13.18 7.80 -22.97
C TRP A 523 -11.87 7.52 -22.23
N LYS A 524 -10.79 8.22 -22.61
CA LYS A 524 -9.47 8.04 -22.00
C LYS A 524 -8.98 9.34 -21.39
N LEU A 525 -8.41 9.27 -20.22
CA LEU A 525 -7.68 10.37 -19.62
C LEU A 525 -6.38 10.58 -20.41
N SER A 526 -6.05 11.84 -20.78
CA SER A 526 -4.79 12.13 -21.43
C SER A 526 -3.62 12.03 -20.43
N GLU A 527 -2.41 11.88 -20.94
CA GLU A 527 -1.21 11.80 -20.10
C GLU A 527 -0.87 13.18 -19.48
N ILE A 528 -0.12 13.15 -18.38
CA ILE A 528 0.46 14.35 -17.76
C ILE A 528 1.69 14.75 -18.57
N GLU A 529 1.63 15.89 -19.24
CA GLU A 529 2.69 16.35 -20.14
C GLU A 529 3.54 17.44 -19.51
N LEU A 530 4.85 17.35 -19.66
CA LEU A 530 5.76 18.44 -19.33
C LEU A 530 5.54 19.59 -20.32
N VAL A 531 5.25 20.79 -19.82
CA VAL A 531 5.15 22.01 -20.62
C VAL A 531 6.56 22.49 -20.96
N LYS A 532 6.92 22.44 -22.23
CA LYS A 532 8.18 23.01 -22.72
C LYS A 532 8.11 24.53 -22.63
N LYS A 533 9.18 25.15 -22.12
CA LYS A 533 9.33 26.62 -22.08
C LYS A 533 9.40 27.19 -23.48
#